data_436cbbf6524076e6c1b830474daacce1
#
_entry.id   436cbbf6524076e6c1b830474daacce1
#
_cell.length_a   1.000
_cell.length_b   1.000
_cell.length_c   1.000
_cell.angle_alpha   90.00
_cell.angle_beta   90.00
_cell.angle_gamma   90.00
#
_symmetry.space_group_name_H-M   'P 1'
#
loop_
_entity.id
_entity.type
_entity.pdbx_description
1 polymer ?
#
loop_
_entity_poly.entity_id
_entity_poly.type
_entity_poly.pdbx_seq_one_letter_code
_entity_poly.pdbx_strand_id
1 'polypeptide(L)'
;MTRLSVNINKIATIRNARGGKMPDVTQAAVNCELFGAEGITVHPRPDERHIRYSDVREIRPLITTEFNIEGNPIQSFIDLVLEVRPDQVTLVPDAIDAITSNSGWNTQTNRDFLTEVCKEFKNDGIRTSIFIDALPEMAEGAALCGADRVELYTEPYAELYPTDPQAAIAPFIKTAEAARAAGLGLNAGHDLNLDNLEFFVRNI
;
A
#
# COMPACT_ATOMS: atom_id res chain seq x y z
N MET A 1 -8.42 -4.29 -15.94
CA MET A 1 -8.08 -5.63 -15.43
C MET A 1 -7.36 -5.43 -14.09
N THR A 2 -7.76 -6.15 -13.04
CA THR A 2 -7.10 -6.09 -11.72
C THR A 2 -5.73 -6.77 -11.82
N ARG A 3 -4.72 -6.18 -11.18
CA ARG A 3 -3.35 -6.71 -11.14
C ARG A 3 -3.03 -7.20 -9.74
N LEU A 4 -2.18 -8.23 -9.63
CA LEU A 4 -1.71 -8.78 -8.37
C LEU A 4 -0.35 -8.18 -8.01
N SER A 5 -0.30 -7.36 -6.96
CA SER A 5 0.94 -7.00 -6.27
C SER A 5 1.10 -7.84 -5.00
N VAL A 6 2.27 -8.43 -4.80
CA VAL A 6 2.53 -9.31 -3.66
C VAL A 6 3.33 -8.58 -2.59
N ASN A 7 2.73 -8.45 -1.40
CA ASN A 7 3.41 -7.92 -0.23
C ASN A 7 4.30 -9.00 0.41
N ILE A 8 5.62 -8.73 0.48
CA ILE A 8 6.62 -9.68 0.99
C ILE A 8 7.11 -9.40 2.42
N ASN A 9 6.46 -8.49 3.15
CA ASN A 9 6.87 -8.11 4.51
C ASN A 9 7.00 -9.31 5.45
N LYS A 10 6.10 -10.30 5.36
CA LYS A 10 6.11 -11.50 6.23
C LYS A 10 7.35 -12.37 6.00
N ILE A 11 7.89 -12.43 4.79
CA ILE A 11 9.15 -13.12 4.49
C ILE A 11 10.30 -12.48 5.30
N ALA A 12 10.36 -11.15 5.28
CA ALA A 12 11.36 -10.41 6.05
C ALA A 12 11.18 -10.57 7.57
N THR A 13 9.93 -10.63 8.06
CA THR A 13 9.63 -10.92 9.47
C THR A 13 10.24 -12.26 9.90
N ILE A 14 10.06 -13.32 9.11
CA ILE A 14 10.62 -14.65 9.39
C ILE A 14 12.14 -14.60 9.39
N ARG A 15 12.77 -13.93 8.42
CA ARG A 15 14.22 -13.72 8.38
C ARG A 15 14.73 -13.05 9.66
N ASN A 16 14.08 -11.95 10.05
CA ASN A 16 14.50 -11.16 11.21
C ASN A 16 14.35 -11.94 12.54
N ALA A 17 13.27 -12.72 12.69
CA ALA A 17 13.04 -13.54 13.87
C ALA A 17 14.14 -14.58 14.11
N ARG A 18 14.82 -15.03 13.06
CA ARG A 18 15.92 -15.99 13.14
C ARG A 18 17.31 -15.34 13.23
N GLY A 19 17.41 -14.04 13.04
CA GLY A 19 18.67 -13.28 13.07
C GLY A 19 19.66 -13.63 11.96
N GLY A 20 19.20 -14.36 10.92
CA GLY A 20 20.02 -14.81 9.79
C GLY A 20 19.72 -14.06 8.48
N LYS A 21 20.12 -14.71 7.35
CA LYS A 21 19.82 -14.23 6.00
C LYS A 21 18.67 -14.99 5.33
N MET A 22 18.13 -16.01 5.99
CA MET A 22 17.07 -16.86 5.43
C MET A 22 15.76 -16.68 6.21
N PRO A 23 14.62 -16.70 5.50
CA PRO A 23 14.48 -16.73 4.03
C PRO A 23 15.09 -15.49 3.36
N ASP A 24 15.60 -15.68 2.14
CA ASP A 24 16.13 -14.57 1.33
C ASP A 24 14.99 -13.73 0.77
N VAL A 25 14.91 -12.47 1.21
CA VAL A 25 13.82 -11.55 0.86
C VAL A 25 13.92 -11.10 -0.60
N THR A 26 15.13 -10.88 -1.08
CA THR A 26 15.39 -10.48 -2.46
C THR A 26 15.02 -11.60 -3.44
N GLN A 27 15.46 -12.81 -3.14
CA GLN A 27 15.07 -13.99 -3.95
C GLN A 27 13.57 -14.24 -3.89
N ALA A 28 12.91 -13.99 -2.75
CA ALA A 28 11.46 -14.14 -2.64
C ALA A 28 10.72 -13.14 -3.55
N ALA A 29 11.19 -11.89 -3.65
CA ALA A 29 10.65 -10.90 -4.56
C ALA A 29 10.73 -11.37 -6.02
N VAL A 30 11.90 -11.80 -6.46
CA VAL A 30 12.12 -12.35 -7.82
C VAL A 30 11.24 -13.58 -8.08
N ASN A 31 11.13 -14.48 -7.11
CA ASN A 31 10.28 -15.68 -7.25
C ASN A 31 8.80 -15.32 -7.37
N CYS A 32 8.31 -14.28 -6.68
CA CYS A 32 6.93 -13.82 -6.83
C CYS A 32 6.64 -13.38 -8.27
N GLU A 33 7.55 -12.63 -8.91
CA GLU A 33 7.41 -12.25 -10.33
C GLU A 33 7.42 -13.49 -11.25
N LEU A 34 8.34 -14.44 -11.02
CA LEU A 34 8.39 -15.69 -11.78
C LEU A 34 7.10 -16.52 -11.66
N PHE A 35 6.40 -16.42 -10.53
CA PHE A 35 5.11 -17.07 -10.29
C PHE A 35 3.91 -16.26 -10.79
N GLY A 36 4.12 -15.12 -11.42
CA GLY A 36 3.09 -14.33 -12.07
C GLY A 36 2.60 -13.12 -11.30
N ALA A 37 3.31 -12.67 -10.26
CA ALA A 37 3.03 -11.37 -9.66
C ALA A 37 3.28 -10.24 -10.68
N GLU A 38 2.38 -9.28 -10.73
CA GLU A 38 2.45 -8.09 -11.59
C GLU A 38 2.97 -6.86 -10.82
N GLY A 39 3.32 -7.05 -9.56
CA GLY A 39 3.96 -6.06 -8.70
C GLY A 39 4.48 -6.68 -7.40
N ILE A 40 5.42 -5.97 -6.80
CA ILE A 40 5.96 -6.28 -5.46
C ILE A 40 5.71 -5.09 -4.56
N THR A 41 5.17 -5.36 -3.37
CA THR A 41 4.92 -4.34 -2.34
C THR A 41 5.78 -4.62 -1.11
N VAL A 42 6.40 -3.55 -0.60
CA VAL A 42 7.21 -3.58 0.62
C VAL A 42 6.87 -2.41 1.54
N HIS A 43 6.93 -2.63 2.86
CA HIS A 43 6.70 -1.59 3.86
C HIS A 43 7.91 -1.50 4.81
N PRO A 44 8.94 -0.71 4.47
CA PRO A 44 10.08 -0.48 5.36
C PRO A 44 9.69 0.46 6.49
N ARG A 45 9.37 -0.09 7.66
CA ARG A 45 9.10 0.72 8.85
C ARG A 45 10.39 1.32 9.42
N PRO A 46 10.33 2.44 10.13
CA PRO A 46 11.52 3.08 10.70
C PRO A 46 12.32 2.19 11.67
N ASP A 47 11.66 1.23 12.34
CA ASP A 47 12.28 0.26 13.24
C ASP A 47 12.81 -1.00 12.54
N GLU A 48 12.62 -1.11 11.24
CA GLU A 48 13.08 -2.23 10.40
C GLU A 48 12.67 -3.62 10.91
N ARG A 49 11.52 -3.72 11.61
CA ARG A 49 11.03 -4.98 12.19
C ARG A 49 10.77 -6.09 11.17
N HIS A 50 10.58 -5.73 9.90
CA HIS A 50 10.47 -6.65 8.76
C HIS A 50 11.37 -6.21 7.60
N ILE A 51 10.84 -5.52 6.58
CA ILE A 51 11.64 -4.95 5.48
C ILE A 51 12.59 -3.89 6.04
N ARG A 52 13.85 -3.98 5.68
CA ARG A 52 14.89 -3.00 6.00
C ARG A 52 15.06 -2.03 4.84
N TYR A 53 15.57 -0.85 5.11
CA TYR A 53 15.91 0.12 4.06
C TYR A 53 16.95 -0.44 3.07
N SER A 54 17.87 -1.30 3.55
CA SER A 54 18.80 -2.04 2.68
C SER A 54 18.10 -3.01 1.74
N ASP A 55 17.06 -3.73 2.22
CA ASP A 55 16.30 -4.65 1.38
C ASP A 55 15.63 -3.92 0.20
N VAL A 56 15.07 -2.72 0.46
CA VAL A 56 14.41 -1.90 -0.57
C VAL A 56 15.39 -1.55 -1.70
N ARG A 57 16.61 -1.15 -1.34
CA ARG A 57 17.68 -0.83 -2.29
C ARG A 57 18.15 -2.04 -3.09
N GLU A 58 18.22 -3.20 -2.43
CA GLU A 58 18.65 -4.46 -3.06
C GLU A 58 17.57 -5.04 -3.99
N ILE A 59 16.29 -4.89 -3.64
CA ILE A 59 15.15 -5.40 -4.42
C ILE A 59 14.93 -4.57 -5.68
N ARG A 60 14.96 -3.22 -5.59
CA ARG A 60 14.59 -2.34 -6.72
C ARG A 60 15.24 -2.69 -8.06
N PRO A 61 16.57 -2.93 -8.16
CA PRO A 61 17.21 -3.24 -9.44
C PRO A 61 16.85 -4.61 -10.02
N LEU A 62 16.21 -5.48 -9.25
CA LEU A 62 15.87 -6.86 -9.64
C LEU A 62 14.42 -7.01 -10.07
N ILE A 63 13.54 -6.07 -9.68
CA ILE A 63 12.13 -6.11 -10.02
C ILE A 63 11.89 -5.49 -11.38
N THR A 64 11.15 -6.20 -12.23
CA THR A 64 10.82 -5.83 -13.60
C THR A 64 9.36 -5.40 -13.77
N THR A 65 8.51 -5.75 -12.79
CA THR A 65 7.11 -5.35 -12.69
C THR A 65 6.97 -4.08 -11.83
N GLU A 66 5.76 -3.76 -11.36
CA GLU A 66 5.51 -2.59 -10.51
C GLU A 66 6.15 -2.77 -9.13
N PHE A 67 6.98 -1.84 -8.70
CA PHE A 67 7.51 -1.80 -7.34
C PHE A 67 6.79 -0.71 -6.53
N ASN A 68 6.09 -1.12 -5.47
CA ASN A 68 5.36 -0.25 -4.55
C ASN A 68 6.03 -0.24 -3.18
N ILE A 69 6.31 0.96 -2.66
CA ILE A 69 6.85 1.16 -1.30
C ILE A 69 5.77 1.82 -0.45
N GLU A 70 5.40 1.19 0.66
CA GLU A 70 4.43 1.72 1.63
C GLU A 70 5.15 2.34 2.82
N GLY A 71 4.59 3.39 3.39
CA GLY A 71 5.09 3.94 4.65
C GLY A 71 4.54 5.30 5.03
N ASN A 72 4.83 5.68 6.28
CA ASN A 72 4.55 7.03 6.77
C ASN A 72 5.57 8.00 6.16
N PRO A 73 5.14 9.10 5.55
CA PRO A 73 5.99 10.07 4.89
C PRO A 73 6.78 10.97 5.88
N ILE A 74 7.53 10.35 6.80
CA ILE A 74 8.58 10.99 7.56
C ILE A 74 9.81 11.22 6.67
N GLN A 75 10.69 12.15 7.03
CA GLN A 75 11.81 12.54 6.17
C GLN A 75 12.67 11.36 5.70
N SER A 76 13.03 10.44 6.60
CA SER A 76 13.85 9.27 6.23
C SER A 76 13.17 8.34 5.22
N PHE A 77 11.84 8.26 5.24
CA PHE A 77 11.06 7.51 4.26
C PHE A 77 11.02 8.24 2.92
N ILE A 78 10.77 9.55 2.94
CA ILE A 78 10.80 10.39 1.73
C ILE A 78 12.15 10.28 1.04
N ASP A 79 13.25 10.44 1.79
CA ASP A 79 14.62 10.30 1.26
C ASP A 79 14.86 8.93 0.61
N LEU A 80 14.41 7.85 1.24
CA LEU A 80 14.50 6.49 0.69
C LEU A 80 13.73 6.36 -0.63
N VAL A 81 12.50 6.85 -0.67
CA VAL A 81 11.64 6.77 -1.87
C VAL A 81 12.24 7.55 -3.03
N LEU A 82 12.74 8.76 -2.78
CA LEU A 82 13.41 9.59 -3.80
C LEU A 82 14.72 8.97 -4.31
N GLU A 83 15.48 8.31 -3.42
CA GLU A 83 16.70 7.58 -3.77
C GLU A 83 16.38 6.37 -4.66
N VAL A 84 15.40 5.55 -4.27
CA VAL A 84 15.10 4.25 -4.89
C VAL A 84 14.26 4.41 -6.16
N ARG A 85 13.42 5.44 -6.23
CA ARG A 85 12.49 5.72 -7.34
C ARG A 85 11.63 4.51 -7.71
N PRO A 86 10.71 4.10 -6.81
CA PRO A 86 9.74 3.04 -7.11
C PRO A 86 8.76 3.51 -8.19
N ASP A 87 8.00 2.59 -8.75
CA ASP A 87 6.91 2.91 -9.67
C ASP A 87 5.73 3.56 -8.93
N GLN A 88 5.53 3.18 -7.67
CA GLN A 88 4.50 3.73 -6.80
C GLN A 88 5.00 3.85 -5.35
N VAL A 89 4.49 4.85 -4.65
CA VAL A 89 4.54 4.97 -3.20
C VAL A 89 3.13 4.99 -2.64
N THR A 90 2.87 4.23 -1.56
CA THR A 90 1.61 4.28 -0.81
C THR A 90 1.85 4.95 0.54
N LEU A 91 1.20 6.08 0.77
CA LEU A 91 1.31 6.86 2.00
C LEU A 91 0.39 6.30 3.08
N VAL A 92 0.96 5.84 4.19
CA VAL A 92 0.26 5.21 5.32
C VAL A 92 0.46 6.05 6.59
N PRO A 93 -0.59 6.33 7.40
CA PRO A 93 -0.48 7.22 8.56
C PRO A 93 0.10 6.54 9.82
N ASP A 94 0.80 5.42 9.68
CA ASP A 94 1.27 4.62 10.81
C ASP A 94 2.15 5.42 11.76
N ALA A 95 1.79 5.47 13.03
CA ALA A 95 2.71 5.90 14.06
C ALA A 95 3.92 4.96 14.14
N ILE A 96 5.07 5.48 14.60
CA ILE A 96 6.34 4.72 14.66
C ILE A 96 6.17 3.46 15.53
N ASP A 97 5.35 3.52 16.57
CA ASP A 97 5.07 2.45 17.53
C ASP A 97 3.85 1.57 17.16
N ALA A 98 3.12 1.91 16.09
CA ALA A 98 1.96 1.10 15.65
C ALA A 98 2.40 -0.32 15.26
N ILE A 99 1.67 -1.33 15.74
CA ILE A 99 1.95 -2.75 15.41
C ILE A 99 1.59 -3.04 13.95
N THR A 100 0.45 -2.54 13.51
CA THR A 100 -0.08 -2.65 12.14
C THR A 100 -0.83 -1.37 11.80
N SER A 101 -1.10 -1.14 10.54
CA SER A 101 -1.97 -0.04 10.08
C SER A 101 -3.39 -0.31 10.58
N ASN A 102 -3.99 0.64 11.29
CA ASN A 102 -5.29 0.49 11.92
C ASN A 102 -6.29 1.60 11.52
N SER A 103 -5.89 2.49 10.63
CA SER A 103 -6.73 3.56 10.08
C SER A 103 -6.07 4.15 8.83
N GLY A 104 -6.88 4.71 7.94
CA GLY A 104 -6.42 5.48 6.80
C GLY A 104 -6.11 6.94 7.15
N TRP A 105 -5.54 7.67 6.21
CA TRP A 105 -5.36 9.11 6.31
C TRP A 105 -6.73 9.84 6.32
N ASN A 106 -6.89 10.74 7.26
CA ASN A 106 -7.91 11.78 7.10
C ASN A 106 -7.39 12.84 6.11
N THR A 107 -7.79 12.72 4.85
CA THR A 107 -7.31 13.56 3.75
C THR A 107 -7.83 15.00 3.80
N GLN A 108 -8.84 15.27 4.62
CA GLN A 108 -9.36 16.63 4.81
C GLN A 108 -8.50 17.40 5.81
N THR A 109 -8.23 16.81 6.98
CA THR A 109 -7.46 17.47 8.04
C THR A 109 -5.95 17.50 7.76
N ASN A 110 -5.42 16.56 6.94
CA ASN A 110 -4.02 16.48 6.57
C ASN A 110 -3.75 16.97 5.13
N ARG A 111 -4.67 17.72 4.54
CA ARG A 111 -4.63 18.12 3.13
C ARG A 111 -3.31 18.78 2.73
N ASP A 112 -2.91 19.82 3.44
CA ASP A 112 -1.73 20.61 3.08
C ASP A 112 -0.47 19.73 3.09
N PHE A 113 -0.28 18.95 4.16
CA PHE A 113 0.83 18.01 4.27
C PHE A 113 0.86 16.97 3.15
N LEU A 114 -0.28 16.28 2.91
CA LEU A 114 -0.37 15.28 1.85
C LEU A 114 -0.16 15.88 0.46
N THR A 115 -0.62 17.12 0.24
CA THR A 115 -0.42 17.84 -1.03
C THR A 115 1.07 18.11 -1.28
N GLU A 116 1.81 18.54 -0.27
CA GLU A 116 3.25 18.77 -0.37
C GLU A 116 3.99 17.47 -0.71
N VAL A 117 3.69 16.40 0.02
CA VAL A 117 4.32 15.08 -0.20
C VAL A 117 3.98 14.51 -1.59
N CYS A 118 2.71 14.54 -1.99
CA CYS A 118 2.30 14.08 -3.33
C CYS A 118 3.00 14.88 -4.44
N LYS A 119 3.11 16.20 -4.26
CA LYS A 119 3.80 17.07 -5.23
C LYS A 119 5.29 16.73 -5.34
N GLU A 120 5.95 16.45 -4.23
CA GLU A 120 7.36 16.09 -4.19
C GLU A 120 7.61 14.81 -5.00
N PHE A 121 6.88 13.74 -4.71
CA PHE A 121 7.00 12.47 -5.44
C PHE A 121 6.63 12.59 -6.93
N LYS A 122 5.60 13.36 -7.23
CA LYS A 122 5.17 13.61 -8.61
C LYS A 122 6.25 14.33 -9.44
N ASN A 123 7.01 15.24 -8.85
CA ASN A 123 8.12 15.93 -9.52
C ASN A 123 9.24 14.95 -9.93
N ASP A 124 9.41 13.85 -9.19
CA ASP A 124 10.35 12.76 -9.51
C ASP A 124 9.73 11.63 -10.35
N GLY A 125 8.48 11.81 -10.82
CA GLY A 125 7.77 10.84 -11.66
C GLY A 125 7.27 9.60 -10.93
N ILE A 126 7.17 9.66 -9.59
CA ILE A 126 6.71 8.56 -8.75
C ILE A 126 5.19 8.69 -8.57
N ARG A 127 4.44 7.64 -8.88
CA ARG A 127 2.99 7.60 -8.68
C ARG A 127 2.66 7.51 -7.20
N THR A 128 1.69 8.31 -6.73
CA THR A 128 1.29 8.34 -5.34
C THR A 128 -0.05 7.65 -5.11
N SER A 129 -0.14 6.82 -4.07
CA SER A 129 -1.35 6.24 -3.53
C SER A 129 -1.51 6.67 -2.07
N ILE A 130 -2.72 7.06 -1.64
CA ILE A 130 -2.98 7.40 -0.25
C ILE A 130 -3.84 6.29 0.36
N PHE A 131 -3.38 5.72 1.49
CA PHE A 131 -4.11 4.73 2.27
C PHE A 131 -5.25 5.41 3.04
N ILE A 132 -6.50 5.00 2.79
CA ILE A 132 -7.71 5.65 3.32
C ILE A 132 -8.72 4.63 3.87
N ASP A 133 -9.52 5.07 4.82
CA ASP A 133 -10.73 4.34 5.21
C ASP A 133 -11.75 4.36 4.06
N ALA A 134 -12.66 3.39 4.05
CA ALA A 134 -13.70 3.25 3.03
C ALA A 134 -14.82 4.29 3.21
N LEU A 135 -14.46 5.56 3.07
CA LEU A 135 -15.31 6.74 3.16
C LEU A 135 -15.15 7.57 1.88
N PRO A 136 -16.24 7.86 1.13
CA PRO A 136 -16.19 8.62 -0.13
C PRO A 136 -15.43 9.94 -0.03
N GLU A 137 -15.66 10.69 1.05
CA GLU A 137 -15.02 11.99 1.29
C GLU A 137 -13.49 11.90 1.48
N MET A 138 -12.97 10.74 1.89
CA MET A 138 -11.53 10.51 1.97
C MET A 138 -10.92 10.34 0.58
N ALA A 139 -11.63 9.69 -0.34
CA ALA A 139 -11.20 9.55 -1.73
C ALA A 139 -11.24 10.90 -2.46
N GLU A 140 -12.30 11.69 -2.29
CA GLU A 140 -12.39 13.05 -2.83
C GLU A 140 -11.24 13.94 -2.31
N GLY A 141 -10.97 13.86 -1.00
CA GLY A 141 -9.85 14.56 -0.38
C GLY A 141 -8.49 14.15 -0.94
N ALA A 142 -8.28 12.85 -1.19
CA ALA A 142 -7.03 12.34 -1.78
C ALA A 142 -6.80 12.91 -3.20
N ALA A 143 -7.85 13.01 -4.02
CA ALA A 143 -7.76 13.65 -5.34
C ALA A 143 -7.35 15.13 -5.23
N LEU A 144 -7.89 15.84 -4.24
CA LEU A 144 -7.53 17.23 -3.99
C LEU A 144 -6.09 17.41 -3.45
N CYS A 145 -5.51 16.37 -2.84
CA CYS A 145 -4.09 16.34 -2.48
C CYS A 145 -3.18 16.06 -3.70
N GLY A 146 -3.75 15.73 -4.86
CA GLY A 146 -3.00 15.43 -6.07
C GLY A 146 -2.49 13.99 -6.16
N ALA A 147 -3.07 13.07 -5.39
CA ALA A 147 -2.78 11.64 -5.49
C ALA A 147 -3.23 11.07 -6.85
N ASP A 148 -2.57 10.01 -7.30
CA ASP A 148 -2.94 9.27 -8.51
C ASP A 148 -3.89 8.11 -8.20
N ARG A 149 -3.81 7.58 -6.97
CA ARG A 149 -4.57 6.42 -6.51
C ARG A 149 -4.95 6.57 -5.05
N VAL A 150 -5.86 5.72 -4.61
CA VAL A 150 -6.11 5.44 -3.19
C VAL A 150 -5.99 3.95 -2.94
N GLU A 151 -5.55 3.60 -1.74
CA GLU A 151 -5.60 2.24 -1.24
C GLU A 151 -6.64 2.15 -0.13
N LEU A 152 -7.60 1.26 -0.31
CA LEU A 152 -8.70 1.08 0.63
C LEU A 152 -8.25 0.19 1.79
N TYR A 153 -8.43 0.64 3.02
CA TYR A 153 -8.21 -0.13 4.24
C TYR A 153 -9.29 -1.20 4.38
N THR A 154 -8.94 -2.45 4.13
CA THR A 154 -9.88 -3.55 3.95
C THR A 154 -10.05 -4.47 5.16
N GLU A 155 -9.42 -4.20 6.31
CA GLU A 155 -9.66 -4.98 7.54
C GLU A 155 -11.13 -4.99 7.97
N PRO A 156 -11.88 -3.84 8.01
CA PRO A 156 -13.30 -3.85 8.36
C PRO A 156 -14.16 -4.69 7.42
N TYR A 157 -13.78 -4.76 6.13
CA TYR A 157 -14.41 -5.67 5.19
C TYR A 157 -14.12 -7.13 5.57
N ALA A 158 -12.85 -7.46 5.81
CA ALA A 158 -12.42 -8.83 6.12
C ALA A 158 -13.06 -9.35 7.42
N GLU A 159 -13.21 -8.49 8.44
CA GLU A 159 -13.85 -8.84 9.70
C GLU A 159 -15.35 -9.11 9.55
N LEU A 160 -16.07 -8.29 8.78
CA LEU A 160 -17.51 -8.42 8.63
C LEU A 160 -17.90 -9.46 7.56
N TYR A 161 -17.04 -9.70 6.58
CA TYR A 161 -17.31 -10.58 5.43
C TYR A 161 -17.85 -11.97 5.80
N PRO A 162 -17.32 -12.69 6.83
CA PRO A 162 -17.81 -14.03 7.17
C PRO A 162 -19.26 -14.07 7.63
N THR A 163 -19.81 -12.97 8.12
CA THR A 163 -21.16 -12.87 8.69
C THR A 163 -22.15 -12.18 7.75
N ASP A 164 -21.74 -11.11 7.08
CA ASP A 164 -22.56 -10.35 6.14
C ASP A 164 -21.71 -9.75 5.00
N PRO A 165 -21.45 -10.49 3.92
CA PRO A 165 -20.67 -10.03 2.79
C PRO A 165 -21.23 -8.77 2.12
N GLN A 166 -22.55 -8.61 2.09
CA GLN A 166 -23.19 -7.47 1.42
C GLN A 166 -23.03 -6.18 2.26
N ALA A 167 -23.22 -6.26 3.56
CA ALA A 167 -22.97 -5.13 4.45
C ALA A 167 -21.46 -4.77 4.46
N ALA A 168 -20.58 -5.79 4.44
CA ALA A 168 -19.13 -5.61 4.43
C ALA A 168 -18.64 -4.80 3.22
N ILE A 169 -19.15 -5.11 2.02
CA ILE A 169 -18.67 -4.48 0.78
C ILE A 169 -19.30 -3.11 0.50
N ALA A 170 -20.46 -2.80 1.06
CA ALA A 170 -21.24 -1.62 0.70
C ALA A 170 -20.49 -0.26 0.86
N PRO A 171 -19.71 -0.01 1.94
CA PRO A 171 -18.91 1.22 2.05
C PRO A 171 -17.83 1.29 0.97
N PHE A 172 -17.22 0.17 0.63
CA PHE A 172 -16.14 0.07 -0.36
C PHE A 172 -16.63 0.38 -1.77
N ILE A 173 -17.82 -0.09 -2.15
CA ILE A 173 -18.45 0.25 -3.43
C ILE A 173 -18.61 1.76 -3.56
N LYS A 174 -19.19 2.41 -2.55
CA LYS A 174 -19.41 3.86 -2.55
C LYS A 174 -18.10 4.65 -2.66
N THR A 175 -17.09 4.23 -1.91
CA THR A 175 -15.79 4.89 -1.92
C THR A 175 -15.05 4.66 -3.24
N ALA A 176 -15.17 3.46 -3.83
CA ALA A 176 -14.61 3.19 -5.14
C ALA A 176 -15.28 4.00 -6.26
N GLU A 177 -16.59 4.19 -6.19
CA GLU A 177 -17.33 5.07 -7.11
C GLU A 177 -16.85 6.51 -7.00
N ALA A 178 -16.71 7.04 -5.79
CA ALA A 178 -16.19 8.40 -5.54
C ALA A 178 -14.75 8.55 -6.05
N ALA A 179 -13.88 7.57 -5.79
CA ALA A 179 -12.50 7.57 -6.26
C ALA A 179 -12.44 7.60 -7.80
N ARG A 180 -13.23 6.76 -8.48
CA ARG A 180 -13.30 6.76 -9.96
C ARG A 180 -13.86 8.07 -10.51
N ALA A 181 -14.90 8.62 -9.89
CA ALA A 181 -15.46 9.92 -10.28
C ALA A 181 -14.45 11.06 -10.14
N ALA A 182 -13.56 10.96 -9.14
CA ALA A 182 -12.46 11.90 -8.92
C ALA A 182 -11.21 11.61 -9.80
N GLY A 183 -11.25 10.58 -10.67
CA GLY A 183 -10.15 10.23 -11.56
C GLY A 183 -9.02 9.42 -10.93
N LEU A 184 -9.23 8.87 -9.73
CA LEU A 184 -8.24 8.07 -9.01
C LEU A 184 -8.27 6.59 -9.43
N GLY A 185 -7.10 5.95 -9.46
CA GLY A 185 -6.99 4.50 -9.45
C GLY A 185 -7.26 3.92 -8.06
N LEU A 186 -7.51 2.60 -8.00
CA LEU A 186 -7.81 1.89 -6.76
C LEU A 186 -6.75 0.81 -6.47
N ASN A 187 -6.37 0.72 -5.21
CA ASN A 187 -5.63 -0.38 -4.61
C ASN A 187 -6.42 -0.91 -3.41
N ALA A 188 -6.19 -2.16 -3.06
CA ALA A 188 -6.71 -2.78 -1.84
C ALA A 188 -5.85 -4.00 -1.50
N GLY A 189 -5.64 -4.31 -0.22
CA GLY A 189 -4.77 -5.43 0.12
C GLY A 189 -4.88 -5.93 1.56
N HIS A 190 -5.04 -5.06 2.52
CA HIS A 190 -5.00 -5.41 3.95
C HIS A 190 -6.08 -6.47 4.30
N ASP A 191 -5.67 -7.62 4.85
CA ASP A 191 -6.53 -8.74 5.25
C ASP A 191 -7.36 -9.43 4.14
N LEU A 192 -7.11 -9.09 2.87
CA LEU A 192 -7.66 -9.85 1.77
C LEU A 192 -6.96 -11.21 1.67
N ASN A 193 -7.76 -12.26 1.44
CA ASN A 193 -7.32 -13.64 1.36
C ASN A 193 -8.13 -14.43 0.32
N LEU A 194 -7.85 -15.72 0.17
CA LEU A 194 -8.51 -16.55 -0.86
C LEU A 194 -10.02 -16.73 -0.65
N ASP A 195 -10.54 -16.51 0.57
CA ASP A 195 -11.96 -16.69 0.88
C ASP A 195 -12.77 -15.42 0.55
N ASN A 196 -12.17 -14.23 0.71
CA ASN A 196 -12.87 -12.95 0.59
C ASN A 196 -12.50 -12.13 -0.66
N LEU A 197 -11.34 -12.38 -1.28
CA LEU A 197 -10.81 -11.59 -2.39
C LEU A 197 -11.71 -11.63 -3.64
N GLU A 198 -12.21 -12.79 -4.01
CA GLU A 198 -13.02 -12.93 -5.23
C GLU A 198 -14.28 -12.07 -5.17
N PHE A 199 -14.96 -12.10 -4.02
CA PHE A 199 -16.15 -11.28 -3.80
C PHE A 199 -15.83 -9.79 -3.84
N PHE A 200 -14.71 -9.38 -3.21
CA PHE A 200 -14.25 -7.99 -3.24
C PHE A 200 -14.01 -7.51 -4.68
N VAL A 201 -13.20 -8.22 -5.44
CA VAL A 201 -12.83 -7.85 -6.83
C VAL A 201 -14.03 -7.81 -7.78
N ARG A 202 -15.04 -8.66 -7.56
CA ARG A 202 -16.26 -8.67 -8.41
C ARG A 202 -17.18 -7.49 -8.17
N ASN A 203 -17.09 -6.84 -7.00
CA ASN A 203 -17.98 -5.76 -6.60
C ASN A 203 -17.34 -4.37 -6.65
N ILE A 204 -15.98 -4.31 -6.75
CA ILE A 204 -15.19 -3.08 -6.86
C ILE A 204 -14.53 -2.99 -8.28
#